data_5bb65a89d6bb6af5547c1e923c41aafb
#
_entry.id   5bb65a89d6bb6af5547c1e923c41aafb
#
_cell.length_a   1.000
_cell.length_b   1.000
_cell.length_c   1.000
_cell.angle_alpha   90.00
_cell.angle_beta   90.00
_cell.angle_gamma   90.00
#
_symmetry.space_group_name_H-M   'P 1'
#
loop_
_entity.id
_entity.type
_entity.pdbx_description
1 polymer ?
#
loop_
_entity_poly.entity_id
_entity_poly.type
_entity_poly.pdbx_seq_one_letter_code
_entity_poly.pdbx_strand_id
1 'polypeptide(L)'
;MKVQSAKCKVQSAAGFTLLEVMVALAILGLGIVTVLELFSGSLNIGVKASRHTQAAIYAQNVMDRLFALATLDDGEDGGEFPGGYSWRVRIQEIRPDEDRSRLQPDRPNQTDFFHLKEIEVQIRWDENGGAKAFVLRSLRAQTEQQNNVQTVPN
;
A
#
# COMPACT_ATOMS: atom_id res chain seq x y z
N MET A 1 -54.77 -27.34 68.15
CA MET A 1 -53.77 -26.55 67.37
C MET A 1 -52.69 -27.49 66.88
N LYS A 2 -52.62 -27.77 65.59
CA LYS A 2 -51.53 -28.57 64.93
C LYS A 2 -50.46 -27.64 64.45
N VAL A 3 -49.30 -27.74 65.07
CA VAL A 3 -48.09 -27.01 64.60
C VAL A 3 -47.50 -27.81 63.46
N GLN A 4 -47.55 -27.27 62.24
CA GLN A 4 -46.82 -27.82 61.06
C GLN A 4 -45.37 -27.40 61.15
N SER A 5 -44.48 -28.38 61.36
CA SER A 5 -43.03 -28.20 61.31
C SER A 5 -42.57 -28.07 59.85
N ALA A 6 -42.16 -26.89 59.41
CA ALA A 6 -41.55 -26.66 58.11
C ALA A 6 -40.17 -27.30 58.11
N LYS A 7 -39.98 -28.39 57.36
CA LYS A 7 -38.66 -28.97 57.09
C LYS A 7 -37.93 -28.10 56.13
N CYS A 8 -36.99 -27.33 56.59
CA CYS A 8 -36.00 -26.63 55.75
C CYS A 8 -35.13 -27.67 55.05
N LYS A 9 -35.29 -27.79 53.73
CA LYS A 9 -34.44 -28.65 52.86
C LYS A 9 -33.11 -27.95 52.64
N VAL A 10 -32.10 -28.33 53.43
CA VAL A 10 -30.73 -27.87 53.20
C VAL A 10 -30.26 -28.48 51.88
N GLN A 11 -30.16 -27.68 50.83
CA GLN A 11 -29.53 -28.08 49.58
C GLN A 11 -28.04 -28.21 49.88
N SER A 12 -27.51 -29.44 49.72
CA SER A 12 -26.07 -29.69 49.78
C SER A 12 -25.38 -28.87 48.69
N ALA A 13 -24.63 -27.86 49.07
CA ALA A 13 -23.69 -27.19 48.14
C ALA A 13 -22.62 -28.21 47.74
N ALA A 14 -22.69 -28.73 46.52
CA ALA A 14 -21.62 -29.55 45.96
C ALA A 14 -20.40 -28.65 45.80
N GLY A 15 -19.33 -28.91 46.56
CA GLY A 15 -18.05 -28.24 46.42
C GLY A 15 -17.34 -28.72 45.15
N PHE A 16 -16.56 -27.84 44.54
CA PHE A 16 -15.74 -28.18 43.39
C PHE A 16 -14.68 -29.24 43.73
N THR A 17 -14.46 -30.19 42.82
CA THR A 17 -13.41 -31.20 43.02
C THR A 17 -12.04 -30.58 42.61
N LEU A 18 -10.98 -31.09 43.25
CA LEU A 18 -9.60 -30.66 42.89
C LEU A 18 -9.33 -30.87 41.40
N LEU A 19 -9.81 -31.97 40.84
CA LEU A 19 -9.66 -32.29 39.41
C LEU A 19 -10.35 -31.28 38.53
N GLU A 20 -11.53 -30.79 38.86
CA GLU A 20 -12.28 -29.80 38.09
C GLU A 20 -11.53 -28.47 38.03
N VAL A 21 -10.92 -28.05 39.16
CA VAL A 21 -10.08 -26.84 39.20
C VAL A 21 -8.84 -27.00 38.34
N MET A 22 -8.19 -28.18 38.39
CA MET A 22 -7.00 -28.42 37.53
C MET A 22 -7.35 -28.41 36.05
N VAL A 23 -8.45 -29.02 35.64
CA VAL A 23 -8.91 -29.00 34.25
C VAL A 23 -9.29 -27.57 33.81
N ALA A 24 -9.98 -26.83 34.68
CA ALA A 24 -10.34 -25.43 34.38
C ALA A 24 -9.09 -24.56 34.18
N LEU A 25 -8.08 -24.71 35.05
CA LEU A 25 -6.82 -23.98 34.91
C LEU A 25 -6.02 -24.40 33.65
N ALA A 26 -6.05 -25.68 33.27
CA ALA A 26 -5.42 -26.15 32.04
C ALA A 26 -6.07 -25.54 30.80
N ILE A 27 -7.40 -25.52 30.73
CA ILE A 27 -8.14 -24.92 29.62
C ILE A 27 -7.89 -23.39 29.57
N LEU A 28 -7.90 -22.72 30.73
CA LEU A 28 -7.62 -21.29 30.83
C LEU A 28 -6.19 -20.99 30.32
N GLY A 29 -5.20 -21.79 30.73
CA GLY A 29 -3.82 -21.64 30.28
C GLY A 29 -3.67 -21.77 28.76
N LEU A 30 -4.28 -22.79 28.16
CA LEU A 30 -4.32 -22.95 26.71
C LEU A 30 -5.00 -21.76 26.01
N GLY A 31 -6.11 -21.26 26.57
CA GLY A 31 -6.79 -20.09 26.04
C GLY A 31 -5.93 -18.84 26.03
N ILE A 32 -5.17 -18.58 27.09
CA ILE A 32 -4.25 -17.43 27.18
C ILE A 32 -3.14 -17.54 26.14
N VAL A 33 -2.53 -18.71 25.98
CA VAL A 33 -1.45 -18.93 25.00
C VAL A 33 -1.95 -18.63 23.58
N THR A 34 -3.10 -19.15 23.20
CA THR A 34 -3.66 -18.91 21.86
C THR A 34 -3.95 -17.42 21.59
N VAL A 35 -4.46 -16.70 22.59
CA VAL A 35 -4.69 -15.25 22.47
C VAL A 35 -3.39 -14.49 22.30
N LEU A 36 -2.35 -14.85 23.05
CA LEU A 36 -1.03 -14.20 22.94
C LEU A 36 -0.37 -14.45 21.56
N GLU A 37 -0.51 -15.64 21.01
CA GLU A 37 -0.01 -15.96 19.65
C GLU A 37 -0.72 -15.13 18.58
N LEU A 38 -2.04 -15.02 18.64
CA LEU A 38 -2.83 -14.19 17.73
C LEU A 38 -2.44 -12.71 17.83
N PHE A 39 -2.23 -12.22 19.05
CA PHE A 39 -1.83 -10.84 19.27
C PHE A 39 -0.44 -10.53 18.71
N SER A 40 0.52 -11.42 18.91
CA SER A 40 1.88 -11.32 18.37
C SER A 40 1.87 -11.29 16.83
N GLY A 41 1.05 -12.15 16.19
CA GLY A 41 0.89 -12.16 14.73
C GLY A 41 0.31 -10.86 14.19
N SER A 42 -0.67 -10.29 14.88
CA SER A 42 -1.33 -9.04 14.51
C SER A 42 -0.36 -7.84 14.50
N LEU A 43 0.54 -7.74 15.49
CA LEU A 43 1.55 -6.67 15.56
C LEU A 43 2.51 -6.72 14.38
N ASN A 44 2.94 -7.89 13.95
CA ASN A 44 3.81 -8.06 12.79
C ASN A 44 3.17 -7.57 11.48
N ILE A 45 1.88 -7.84 11.32
CA ILE A 45 1.11 -7.36 10.15
C ILE A 45 1.01 -5.83 10.17
N GLY A 46 0.77 -5.23 11.34
CA GLY A 46 0.69 -3.79 11.51
C GLY A 46 1.98 -3.06 11.10
N VAL A 47 3.15 -3.58 11.48
CA VAL A 47 4.44 -3.00 11.10
C VAL A 47 4.66 -3.07 9.59
N LYS A 48 4.34 -4.20 8.96
CA LYS A 48 4.46 -4.35 7.50
C LYS A 48 3.52 -3.40 6.75
N ALA A 49 2.27 -3.31 7.20
CA ALA A 49 1.30 -2.38 6.62
C ALA A 49 1.75 -0.92 6.72
N SER A 50 2.34 -0.53 7.86
CA SER A 50 2.89 0.80 8.06
C SER A 50 4.03 1.12 7.08
N ARG A 51 4.95 0.18 6.84
CA ARG A 51 6.03 0.36 5.85
C ARG A 51 5.52 0.51 4.43
N HIS A 52 4.53 -0.27 4.04
CA HIS A 52 3.87 -0.14 2.73
C HIS A 52 3.16 1.21 2.57
N THR A 53 2.45 1.65 3.60
CA THR A 53 1.80 2.97 3.60
C THR A 53 2.81 4.09 3.44
N GLN A 54 3.94 4.02 4.15
CA GLN A 54 5.01 5.00 4.04
C GLN A 54 5.60 5.03 2.62
N ALA A 55 5.83 3.87 2.00
CA ALA A 55 6.30 3.78 0.62
C ALA A 55 5.30 4.42 -0.37
N ALA A 56 4.00 4.20 -0.17
CA ALA A 56 2.96 4.81 -1.00
C ALA A 56 2.96 6.34 -0.87
N ILE A 57 3.11 6.88 0.35
CA ILE A 57 3.21 8.33 0.59
C ILE A 57 4.45 8.91 -0.10
N TYR A 58 5.59 8.24 -0.01
CA TYR A 58 6.80 8.69 -0.71
C TYR A 58 6.63 8.68 -2.23
N ALA A 59 6.00 7.63 -2.78
CA ALA A 59 5.71 7.56 -4.21
C ALA A 59 4.80 8.69 -4.69
N GLN A 60 3.75 9.01 -3.92
CA GLN A 60 2.86 10.13 -4.21
C GLN A 60 3.60 11.47 -4.15
N ASN A 61 4.43 11.70 -3.14
CA ASN A 61 5.21 12.94 -3.02
C ASN A 61 6.15 13.14 -4.22
N VAL A 62 6.76 12.07 -4.73
CA VAL A 62 7.60 12.15 -5.93
C VAL A 62 6.74 12.44 -7.15
N MET A 63 5.63 11.73 -7.30
CA MET A 63 4.70 11.91 -8.41
C MET A 63 4.14 13.34 -8.45
N ASP A 64 3.73 13.89 -7.32
CA ASP A 64 3.19 15.26 -7.21
C ASP A 64 4.23 16.31 -7.62
N ARG A 65 5.50 16.11 -7.26
CA ARG A 65 6.59 16.99 -7.72
C ARG A 65 6.76 16.95 -9.23
N LEU A 66 6.68 15.76 -9.84
CA LEU A 66 6.77 15.61 -11.28
C LEU A 66 5.58 16.27 -11.98
N PHE A 67 4.38 16.13 -11.42
CA PHE A 67 3.19 16.80 -11.98
C PHE A 67 3.22 18.32 -11.86
N ALA A 68 3.97 18.87 -10.90
CA ALA A 68 4.17 20.30 -10.74
C ALA A 68 5.15 20.90 -11.78
N LEU A 69 5.95 20.08 -12.46
CA LEU A 69 6.83 20.54 -13.53
C LEU A 69 6.03 20.89 -14.78
N ALA A 70 6.41 21.95 -15.46
CA ALA A 70 5.76 22.39 -16.70
C ALA A 70 5.94 21.36 -17.82
N THR A 71 7.16 20.83 -17.95
CA THR A 71 7.54 19.82 -18.94
C THR A 71 8.23 18.65 -18.27
N LEU A 72 8.12 17.48 -18.86
CA LEU A 72 8.80 16.27 -18.44
C LEU A 72 9.64 15.75 -19.61
N ASP A 73 10.95 15.67 -19.40
CA ASP A 73 11.85 15.05 -20.35
C ASP A 73 11.98 13.55 -20.05
N ASP A 74 12.28 12.77 -21.09
CA ASP A 74 12.56 11.35 -20.93
C ASP A 74 13.85 11.17 -20.13
N GLY A 75 13.83 10.23 -19.21
CA GLY A 75 15.00 9.94 -18.39
C GLY A 75 14.70 9.13 -17.14
N GLU A 76 15.76 8.90 -16.40
CA GLU A 76 15.69 8.25 -15.08
C GLU A 76 16.32 9.16 -14.02
N ASP A 77 15.72 9.20 -12.84
CA ASP A 77 16.24 9.90 -11.68
C ASP A 77 16.02 9.04 -10.43
N GLY A 78 16.77 9.33 -9.37
CA GLY A 78 16.66 8.53 -8.17
C GLY A 78 17.37 9.16 -6.97
N GLY A 79 17.04 8.64 -5.79
CA GLY A 79 17.63 9.12 -4.54
C GLY A 79 17.16 8.29 -3.35
N GLU A 80 17.37 8.83 -2.17
CA GLU A 80 17.06 8.16 -0.92
C GLU A 80 16.11 9.00 -0.07
N PHE A 81 15.25 8.30 0.69
CA PHE A 81 14.42 8.86 1.74
C PHE A 81 14.88 8.37 3.12
N PRO A 82 14.54 9.08 4.20
CA PRO A 82 14.77 8.61 5.54
C PRO A 82 14.14 7.23 5.80
N GLY A 83 14.77 6.44 6.68
CA GLY A 83 14.22 5.12 7.04
C GLY A 83 14.61 3.97 6.11
N GLY A 84 15.64 4.15 5.25
CA GLY A 84 16.16 3.11 4.38
C GLY A 84 15.31 2.87 3.13
N TYR A 85 14.58 3.90 2.67
CA TYR A 85 13.86 3.87 1.42
C TYR A 85 14.68 4.50 0.31
N SER A 86 14.73 3.86 -0.86
CA SER A 86 15.26 4.44 -2.09
C SER A 86 14.15 4.61 -3.11
N TRP A 87 14.24 5.65 -3.93
CA TRP A 87 13.28 5.89 -4.99
C TRP A 87 13.98 5.94 -6.34
N ARG A 88 13.24 5.53 -7.36
CA ARG A 88 13.63 5.66 -8.76
C ARG A 88 12.44 6.11 -9.56
N VAL A 89 12.66 7.06 -10.44
CA VAL A 89 11.69 7.53 -11.44
C VAL A 89 12.18 7.12 -12.80
N ARG A 90 11.27 6.69 -13.65
CA ARG A 90 11.49 6.52 -15.09
C ARG A 90 10.39 7.25 -15.82
N ILE A 91 10.78 8.11 -16.76
CA ILE A 91 9.87 8.85 -17.64
C ILE A 91 10.20 8.44 -19.05
N GLN A 92 9.19 7.97 -19.78
CA GLN A 92 9.32 7.56 -21.17
C GLN A 92 8.13 8.00 -21.99
N GLU A 93 8.38 8.42 -23.23
CA GLU A 93 7.31 8.71 -24.17
C GLU A 93 6.68 7.42 -24.67
N ILE A 94 5.35 7.33 -24.57
CA ILE A 94 4.58 6.26 -25.19
C ILE A 94 4.03 6.79 -26.50
N ARG A 95 4.39 6.14 -27.58
CA ARG A 95 3.74 6.35 -28.89
C ARG A 95 2.61 5.35 -29.02
N PRO A 96 1.35 5.81 -29.00
CA PRO A 96 0.23 4.90 -29.23
C PRO A 96 0.30 4.40 -30.67
N ASP A 97 0.64 3.12 -30.79
CA ASP A 97 0.49 2.29 -31.98
C ASP A 97 1.10 2.77 -33.32
N GLU A 98 2.36 2.43 -33.56
CA GLU A 98 2.86 2.29 -34.93
C GLU A 98 2.04 1.28 -35.75
N ASP A 99 1.34 0.35 -35.13
CA ASP A 99 0.53 -0.67 -35.79
C ASP A 99 -0.81 -0.13 -36.34
N ARG A 100 -1.38 0.92 -35.74
CA ARG A 100 -2.59 1.58 -36.29
C ARG A 100 -2.32 2.44 -37.51
N SER A 101 -1.15 3.00 -37.62
CA SER A 101 -0.75 3.80 -38.78
C SER A 101 -0.64 2.94 -40.05
N ARG A 102 -0.40 1.65 -39.92
CA ARG A 102 -0.36 0.72 -41.05
C ARG A 102 -1.75 0.34 -41.57
N LEU A 103 -2.80 0.46 -40.75
CA LEU A 103 -4.14 0.07 -41.10
C LEU A 103 -5.00 1.21 -41.71
N GLN A 104 -4.60 2.48 -41.53
CA GLN A 104 -5.31 3.66 -42.07
C GLN A 104 -4.32 4.78 -42.43
N PRO A 105 -3.66 4.68 -43.63
CA PRO A 105 -2.66 5.67 -44.02
C PRO A 105 -3.21 7.06 -44.36
N ASP A 106 -4.53 7.21 -44.58
CA ASP A 106 -5.17 8.45 -45.03
C ASP A 106 -5.77 9.33 -43.91
N ARG A 107 -5.64 8.95 -42.65
CA ARG A 107 -6.05 9.85 -41.55
C ARG A 107 -4.83 10.60 -41.04
N PRO A 108 -4.84 11.95 -41.05
CA PRO A 108 -3.78 12.70 -40.36
C PRO A 108 -3.75 12.22 -38.90
N ASN A 109 -2.56 11.85 -38.47
CA ASN A 109 -2.33 11.32 -37.11
C ASN A 109 -2.71 12.42 -36.12
N GLN A 110 -3.92 12.33 -35.53
CA GLN A 110 -4.39 13.30 -34.53
C GLN A 110 -3.55 13.24 -33.24
N THR A 111 -2.60 12.32 -33.16
CA THR A 111 -1.67 12.18 -32.04
C THR A 111 -0.45 13.11 -32.12
N ASP A 112 -0.20 13.78 -33.25
CA ASP A 112 0.95 14.69 -33.42
C ASP A 112 0.87 15.95 -32.51
N PHE A 113 -0.28 16.17 -31.87
CA PHE A 113 -0.47 17.32 -30.97
C PHE A 113 -0.23 16.98 -29.50
N PHE A 114 -0.10 15.71 -29.14
CA PHE A 114 0.03 15.27 -27.75
C PHE A 114 1.12 14.23 -27.61
N HIS A 115 2.11 14.52 -26.80
CA HIS A 115 3.09 13.55 -26.35
C HIS A 115 2.56 12.89 -25.06
N LEU A 116 2.37 11.59 -25.09
CA LEU A 116 1.94 10.84 -23.91
C LEU A 116 3.19 10.32 -23.18
N LYS A 117 3.41 10.79 -21.96
CA LYS A 117 4.51 10.37 -21.11
C LYS A 117 4.01 9.38 -20.06
N GLU A 118 4.65 8.21 -20.00
CA GLU A 118 4.49 7.29 -18.87
C GLU A 118 5.50 7.66 -17.79
N ILE A 119 5.03 7.78 -16.58
CA ILE A 119 5.81 8.07 -15.40
C ILE A 119 5.70 6.85 -14.50
N GLU A 120 6.83 6.19 -14.22
CA GLU A 120 6.92 5.12 -13.25
C GLU A 120 7.77 5.58 -12.06
N VAL A 121 7.18 5.55 -10.87
CA VAL A 121 7.86 5.81 -9.59
C VAL A 121 7.96 4.51 -8.84
N GLN A 122 9.18 4.06 -8.54
CA GLN A 122 9.45 2.88 -7.75
C GLN A 122 10.09 3.28 -6.41
N ILE A 123 9.49 2.86 -5.30
CA ILE A 123 10.05 2.97 -3.96
C ILE A 123 10.51 1.58 -3.52
N ARG A 124 11.75 1.48 -3.04
CA ARG A 124 12.34 0.21 -2.57
C ARG A 124 12.78 0.36 -1.11
N TRP A 125 12.62 -0.71 -0.33
CA TRP A 125 13.10 -0.78 1.06
C TRP A 125 13.49 -2.21 1.40
N ASP A 126 14.29 -2.40 2.44
CA ASP A 126 14.59 -3.71 2.98
C ASP A 126 13.61 -4.07 4.11
N GLU A 127 13.10 -5.28 4.09
CA GLU A 127 12.25 -5.82 5.13
C GLU A 127 12.65 -7.26 5.44
N ASN A 128 13.15 -7.49 6.65
CA ASN A 128 13.58 -8.81 7.13
C ASN A 128 14.62 -9.49 6.22
N GLY A 129 15.57 -8.73 5.66
CA GLY A 129 16.61 -9.24 4.75
C GLY A 129 16.10 -9.50 3.33
N GLY A 130 14.89 -9.03 2.98
CA GLY A 130 14.34 -9.11 1.63
C GLY A 130 13.99 -7.73 1.08
N ALA A 131 14.41 -7.47 -0.16
CA ALA A 131 14.05 -6.23 -0.86
C ALA A 131 12.57 -6.23 -1.22
N LYS A 132 11.86 -5.19 -0.81
CA LYS A 132 10.46 -4.91 -1.19
C LYS A 132 10.42 -3.71 -2.11
N ALA A 133 9.37 -3.64 -2.93
CA ALA A 133 9.15 -2.51 -3.81
C ALA A 133 7.65 -2.16 -3.88
N PHE A 134 7.39 -0.87 -3.99
CA PHE A 134 6.10 -0.29 -4.33
C PHE A 134 6.26 0.47 -5.64
N VAL A 135 5.36 0.26 -6.60
CA VAL A 135 5.42 0.92 -7.92
C VAL A 135 4.14 1.70 -8.14
N LEU A 136 4.28 2.96 -8.49
CA LEU A 136 3.19 3.85 -8.90
C LEU A 136 3.42 4.27 -10.34
N ARG A 137 2.42 4.07 -11.21
CA ARG A 137 2.46 4.48 -12.61
C ARG A 137 1.38 5.50 -12.90
N SER A 138 1.71 6.46 -13.76
CA SER A 138 0.77 7.45 -14.25
C SER A 138 1.08 7.83 -15.68
N LEU A 139 0.07 8.37 -16.36
CA LEU A 139 0.20 8.88 -17.72
C LEU A 139 -0.06 10.39 -17.69
N ARG A 140 0.77 11.14 -18.41
CA ARG A 140 0.61 12.58 -18.60
C ARG A 140 0.65 12.93 -20.08
N ALA A 141 -0.38 13.61 -20.56
CA ALA A 141 -0.36 14.22 -21.87
C ALA A 141 0.34 15.58 -21.79
N GLN A 142 1.29 15.82 -22.70
CA GLN A 142 1.94 17.11 -22.89
C GLN A 142 1.63 17.62 -24.31
N THR A 143 1.30 18.90 -24.40
CA THR A 143 1.16 19.58 -25.69
C THR A 143 2.50 20.22 -26.02
N GLU A 144 2.98 20.04 -27.25
CA GLU A 144 4.15 20.76 -27.75
C GLU A 144 3.79 22.25 -27.81
N GLN A 145 4.34 23.03 -26.86
CA GLN A 145 4.31 24.49 -27.02
C GLN A 145 5.24 24.83 -28.19
N GLN A 146 4.66 25.15 -29.33
CA GLN A 146 5.40 25.78 -30.41
C GLN A 146 6.05 27.04 -29.84
N ASN A 147 7.37 26.95 -29.61
CA ASN A 147 8.23 28.13 -29.44
C ASN A 147 8.28 28.87 -30.78
N ASN A 148 7.18 29.55 -31.10
CA ASN A 148 7.15 30.50 -32.19
C ASN A 148 7.82 31.78 -31.68
N VAL A 149 9.15 31.75 -31.59
CA VAL A 149 9.96 32.95 -31.52
C VAL A 149 9.87 33.58 -32.92
N GLN A 150 8.88 34.43 -33.09
CA GLN A 150 8.87 35.39 -34.21
C GLN A 150 10.12 36.26 -34.05
N THR A 151 11.16 35.91 -34.78
CA THR A 151 12.20 36.86 -35.15
C THR A 151 11.54 37.93 -36.02
N VAL A 152 11.21 39.06 -35.41
CA VAL A 152 10.82 40.26 -36.13
C VAL A 152 12.09 40.71 -36.87
N PRO A 153 12.10 40.75 -38.23
CA PRO A 153 13.24 41.33 -38.96
C PRO A 153 13.19 42.85 -38.83
N ASN A 154 14.30 43.41 -38.47
CA ASN A 154 14.55 44.87 -38.37
C ASN A 154 14.76 45.44 -39.78
#